data_522dbda5dbe778338ef401cbd5f3bcaf
#
_entry.id   522dbda5dbe778338ef401cbd5f3bcaf
#
_cell.length_a   1.000
_cell.length_b   1.000
_cell.length_c   1.000
_cell.angle_alpha   90.00
_cell.angle_beta   90.00
_cell.angle_gamma   90.00
#
_symmetry.space_group_name_H-M   'P 1'
#
loop_
_entity.id
_entity.type
_entity.pdbx_description
1 polymer ?
#
loop_
_entity_poly.entity_id
_entity_poly.type
_entity_poly.pdbx_seq_one_letter_code
_entity_poly.pdbx_strand_id
1 'polypeptide(L)' 'MKISEMIKNLEEFKTEHGDLDCWYAVDDEGNAYHKVYYDPSFRYVNEDGDMYSEEDLEEYLEDYELTKEDVTPVCIVN' A
#
# COMPACT_ATOMS: atom_id res chain seq x y z
N MET A 1 -5.34 -6.78 -4.74
CA MET A 1 -5.00 -7.91 -3.83
C MET A 1 -5.24 -7.49 -2.39
N LYS A 2 -5.94 -8.31 -1.65
CA LYS A 2 -6.20 -8.06 -0.22
C LYS A 2 -5.04 -8.55 0.65
N ILE A 3 -4.93 -8.01 1.86
CA ILE A 3 -3.88 -8.41 2.83
C ILE A 3 -3.88 -9.93 3.06
N SER A 4 -5.04 -10.52 3.27
CA SER A 4 -5.17 -11.98 3.52
C SER A 4 -4.64 -12.81 2.36
N GLU A 5 -4.86 -12.37 1.14
CA GLU A 5 -4.36 -13.02 -0.07
C GLU A 5 -2.85 -12.89 -0.20
N MET A 6 -2.32 -11.71 0.11
CA MET A 6 -0.87 -11.49 0.11
C MET A 6 -0.16 -12.34 1.16
N ILE A 7 -0.72 -12.44 2.36
CA ILE A 7 -0.17 -13.29 3.43
C ILE A 7 -0.06 -14.73 2.95
N LYS A 8 -1.15 -15.25 2.38
CA LYS A 8 -1.18 -16.63 1.88
C LYS A 8 -0.13 -16.86 0.80
N ASN A 9 -0.04 -15.95 -0.17
CA ASN A 9 0.93 -16.04 -1.26
C ASN A 9 2.37 -16.00 -0.76
N LEU A 10 2.67 -15.14 0.21
CA LEU A 10 3.99 -15.03 0.80
C LEU A 10 4.35 -16.26 1.63
N GLU A 11 3.39 -16.87 2.34
CA GLU A 11 3.61 -18.11 3.08
C GLU A 11 3.94 -19.28 2.14
N GLU A 12 3.21 -19.40 1.04
CA GLU A 12 3.47 -20.42 0.02
C GLU A 12 4.85 -20.22 -0.61
N PHE A 13 5.20 -18.98 -0.92
CA PHE A 13 6.50 -18.62 -1.48
C PHE A 13 7.64 -18.95 -0.51
N LYS A 14 7.47 -18.62 0.75
CA LYS A 14 8.44 -18.93 1.80
C LYS A 14 8.65 -20.44 1.95
N THR A 15 7.59 -21.23 1.89
CA THR A 15 7.65 -22.69 1.97
C THR A 15 8.44 -23.27 0.79
N GLU A 16 8.26 -22.72 -0.40
CA GLU A 16 8.90 -23.19 -1.63
C GLU A 16 10.36 -22.74 -1.76
N HIS A 17 10.65 -21.47 -1.43
CA HIS A 17 11.94 -20.83 -1.70
C HIS A 17 12.75 -20.47 -0.46
N GLY A 18 12.16 -20.52 0.74
CA GLY A 18 12.81 -20.11 1.98
C GLY A 18 12.44 -18.69 2.38
N ASP A 19 12.94 -18.27 3.54
CA ASP A 19 12.65 -16.96 4.13
C ASP A 19 13.61 -15.91 3.57
N LEU A 20 13.30 -15.44 2.37
CA LEU A 20 14.12 -14.50 1.60
C LEU A 20 13.77 -13.06 1.93
N ASP A 21 14.70 -12.12 1.67
CA ASP A 21 14.41 -10.69 1.75
C ASP A 21 13.40 -10.28 0.69
N CYS A 22 12.48 -9.40 1.04
CA CYS A 22 11.49 -8.87 0.12
C CYS A 22 11.99 -7.60 -0.56
N TRP A 23 11.77 -7.51 -1.86
CA TRP A 23 12.06 -6.36 -2.70
C TRP A 23 10.81 -5.98 -3.48
N TYR A 24 10.68 -4.74 -3.90
CA TYR A 24 9.57 -4.31 -4.75
C TYR A 24 10.08 -3.61 -6.00
N ALA A 25 9.33 -3.77 -7.09
CA ALA A 25 9.58 -3.07 -8.34
C ALA A 25 8.87 -1.71 -8.32
N VAL A 26 9.55 -0.66 -8.81
CA VAL A 26 8.95 0.69 -8.85
C VAL A 26 7.89 0.83 -9.94
N ASP A 27 7.90 -0.05 -10.94
CA ASP A 27 6.91 -0.11 -12.00
C ASP A 27 6.77 -1.53 -12.55
N ASP A 28 5.79 -1.73 -13.43
CA ASP A 28 5.50 -3.02 -14.05
C ASP A 28 6.61 -3.50 -15.01
N GLU A 29 7.41 -2.58 -15.52
CA GLU A 29 8.49 -2.88 -16.46
C GLU A 29 9.79 -3.28 -15.77
N GLY A 30 9.87 -3.12 -14.46
CA GLY A 30 11.04 -3.49 -13.68
C GLY A 30 12.24 -2.58 -13.92
N ASN A 31 12.01 -1.27 -14.12
CA ASN A 31 13.09 -0.30 -14.33
C ASN A 31 13.97 -0.07 -13.11
N ALA A 32 13.44 -0.32 -11.91
CA ALA A 32 14.20 -0.24 -10.67
C ALA A 32 13.56 -1.13 -9.60
N TYR A 33 14.38 -1.58 -8.67
CA TYR A 33 13.95 -2.40 -7.53
C TYR A 33 14.51 -1.82 -6.25
N HIS A 34 13.70 -1.88 -5.17
CA HIS A 34 14.11 -1.43 -3.84
C HIS A 34 13.80 -2.50 -2.80
N LYS A 35 14.69 -2.65 -1.84
CA LYS A 35 14.48 -3.56 -0.72
C LYS A 35 13.40 -3.01 0.20
N VAL A 36 12.55 -3.89 0.71
CA VAL A 36 11.53 -3.52 1.70
C VAL A 36 12.20 -3.40 3.07
N TYR A 37 12.18 -2.19 3.64
CA TYR A 37 12.79 -1.90 4.95
C TYR A 37 11.75 -1.60 6.03
N TYR A 38 10.54 -1.23 5.65
CA TYR A 38 9.54 -0.71 6.58
C TYR A 38 8.30 -1.59 6.63
N ASP A 39 7.65 -1.60 7.78
CA ASP A 39 6.35 -2.24 7.93
C ASP A 39 5.31 -1.54 7.05
N PRO A 40 4.24 -2.25 6.66
CA PRO A 40 3.14 -1.64 5.93
C PRO A 40 2.57 -0.44 6.66
N SER A 41 2.17 0.59 5.92
CA SER A 41 1.59 1.79 6.49
C SER A 41 0.15 1.99 6.02
N PHE A 42 -0.61 2.74 6.83
CA PHE A 42 -2.01 3.03 6.58
C PHE A 42 -2.15 4.37 5.86
N ARG A 43 -2.95 4.40 4.78
CA ARG A 43 -3.26 5.63 4.03
C ARG A 43 -4.69 5.56 3.51
N TYR A 44 -5.19 6.72 3.09
CA TYR A 44 -6.43 6.83 2.33
C TYR A 44 -6.12 7.24 0.89
N VAL A 45 -6.88 6.71 -0.06
CA VAL A 45 -6.74 7.04 -1.47
C VAL A 45 -8.05 7.65 -1.99
N ASN A 46 -7.96 8.71 -2.81
CA ASN A 46 -9.12 9.30 -3.47
C ASN A 46 -9.36 8.68 -4.85
N GLU A 47 -10.36 9.17 -5.59
CA GLU A 47 -10.70 8.68 -6.92
C GLU A 47 -9.57 8.86 -7.94
N ASP A 48 -8.74 9.88 -7.77
CA ASP A 48 -7.63 10.19 -8.66
C ASP A 48 -6.35 9.40 -8.33
N GLY A 49 -6.37 8.61 -7.26
CA GLY A 49 -5.21 7.84 -6.83
C GLY A 49 -4.25 8.58 -5.91
N ASP A 50 -4.64 9.76 -5.43
CA ASP A 50 -3.84 10.53 -4.47
C ASP A 50 -3.95 9.95 -3.08
N MET A 51 -2.84 9.88 -2.35
CA MET A 51 -2.74 9.29 -1.03
C MET A 51 -2.69 10.34 0.07
N TYR A 52 -3.42 10.10 1.16
CA TYR A 52 -3.48 10.99 2.31
C TYR A 52 -3.24 10.21 3.59
N SER A 53 -2.43 10.78 4.50
CA SER A 53 -2.34 10.30 5.88
C SER A 53 -3.61 10.71 6.63
N GLU A 54 -3.83 10.17 7.83
CA GLU A 54 -4.97 10.56 8.65
C GLU A 54 -4.96 12.07 8.98
N GLU A 55 -3.79 12.65 9.19
CA GLU A 55 -3.62 14.07 9.48
C GLU A 55 -3.96 14.96 8.28
N ASP A 56 -3.49 14.59 7.10
CA ASP A 56 -3.73 15.35 5.87
C ASP A 56 -5.17 15.16 5.37
N LEU A 57 -5.79 14.04 5.69
CA LEU A 57 -7.14 13.71 5.24
C LEU A 57 -8.17 14.72 5.74
N GLU A 58 -8.12 15.13 7.01
CA GLU A 58 -9.09 16.08 7.59
C GLU A 58 -9.09 17.39 6.82
N GLU A 59 -7.91 17.93 6.52
CA GLU A 59 -7.76 19.16 5.76
C GLU A 59 -8.29 19.02 4.33
N TYR A 60 -7.97 17.89 3.68
CA TYR A 60 -8.44 17.60 2.33
C TYR A 60 -9.98 17.52 2.27
N LEU A 61 -10.59 16.79 3.19
CA LEU A 61 -12.05 16.64 3.23
C LEU A 61 -12.74 17.97 3.48
N GLU A 62 -12.19 18.80 4.35
CA GLU A 62 -12.74 20.12 4.68
C GLU A 62 -12.62 21.08 3.49
N ASP A 63 -11.46 21.14 2.84
CA ASP A 63 -11.18 22.03 1.71
C ASP A 63 -12.07 21.74 0.49
N TYR A 64 -12.40 20.47 0.25
CA TYR A 64 -13.19 20.03 -0.91
C TYR A 64 -14.62 19.64 -0.56
N GLU A 65 -15.06 19.89 0.68
CA GLU A 65 -16.42 19.55 1.16
C GLU A 65 -16.77 18.06 0.95
N LEU A 66 -15.79 17.18 1.14
CA LEU A 66 -15.92 15.73 0.99
C LEU A 66 -16.13 15.05 2.34
N THR A 67 -16.55 13.80 2.30
CA THR A 67 -16.67 12.94 3.47
C THR A 67 -15.73 11.75 3.37
N LYS A 68 -15.61 10.97 4.46
CA LYS A 68 -14.78 9.75 4.46
C LYS A 68 -15.27 8.70 3.46
N GLU A 69 -16.49 8.82 2.97
CA GLU A 69 -17.04 7.93 1.93
C GLU A 69 -16.39 8.18 0.55
N ASP A 70 -15.81 9.36 0.35
CA ASP A 70 -15.13 9.75 -0.90
C ASP A 70 -13.70 9.22 -1.00
N VAL A 71 -13.18 8.60 0.06
CA VAL A 71 -11.84 8.03 0.11
C VAL A 71 -11.89 6.58 0.59
N THR A 72 -10.89 5.81 0.20
CA THR A 72 -10.80 4.38 0.56
C THR A 72 -9.55 4.13 1.41
N PRO A 73 -9.68 3.43 2.55
CA PRO A 73 -8.51 3.03 3.34
C PRO A 73 -7.73 1.94 2.62
N VAL A 74 -6.41 2.06 2.62
CA VAL A 74 -5.52 1.12 1.94
C VAL A 74 -4.27 0.82 2.78
N CYS A 75 -3.66 -0.31 2.48
CA CYS A 75 -2.38 -0.74 3.03
C CYS A 75 -1.29 -0.43 2.01
N ILE A 76 -0.28 0.33 2.43
CA ILE A 76 0.90 0.61 1.60
C ILE A 76 2.01 -0.37 1.95
N VAL A 77 2.43 -1.13 0.96
CA VAL A 77 3.54 -2.08 1.07
C VAL A 77 4.78 -1.42 0.47
N ASN A 78 5.79 -1.19 1.32
CA ASN A 78 7.03 -0.55 0.85
C ASN A 78 8.22 -1.49 0.92
#